data_04a39a7c1a12f6565ca6bf149e2ce681
#
_entry.id   04a39a7c1a12f6565ca6bf149e2ce681
#
_cell.length_a   1.000
_cell.length_b   1.000
_cell.length_c   1.000
_cell.angle_alpha   90.00
_cell.angle_beta   90.00
_cell.angle_gamma   90.00
#
_symmetry.space_group_name_H-M   'P 1'
#
loop_
_entity.id
_entity.type
_entity.pdbx_description
1 polymer ?
#
loop_
_entity_poly.entity_id
_entity_poly.type
_entity_poly.pdbx_seq_one_letter_code
_entity_poly.pdbx_strand_id
1 'polypeptide(L)'
;MNLKRFLILNLTGIIFLFGLISGAFAQESGEQYVRNEWNFIDQSMDVSRGIPEDAGGVLGRIRDRRTLRVATEPYFPPQEFIDSTKVGSKRFVGSDMELAQLIADRMGVTLEIVPMDFSEVLASLDENTCDLAISALSFVPSRASSYELSKGYYFSGDNAGNGILVRTEDQDKFTAIEDFSDKTIAAQRGSLQESLMAENFPVYKEFIRFSSAQEVYEALENGKIDAAMVDIETAQSYIDKETGTALMLLPEFQFQLEEQFKGDRIAAKKGQLQLIYFVNAVLDEVLESGQYMEWYKEAEDLARSLGL
;
A
#
# COMPACT_ATOMS: atom_id res chain seq x y z
N MET A 1 48.28 -40.29 -5.05
CA MET A 1 48.00 -41.53 -4.32
C MET A 1 47.43 -41.12 -2.96
N ASN A 2 46.12 -40.97 -2.86
CA ASN A 2 45.38 -40.89 -1.60
C ASN A 2 43.88 -41.04 -1.87
N LEU A 3 43.36 -42.16 -1.45
CA LEU A 3 41.97 -42.57 -1.51
C LEU A 3 41.18 -41.83 -0.42
N LYS A 4 40.12 -41.10 -0.76
CA LYS A 4 39.10 -40.69 0.21
C LYS A 4 37.87 -41.60 0.06
N ARG A 5 37.61 -42.36 1.11
CA ARG A 5 36.45 -43.24 1.27
C ARG A 5 35.17 -42.42 1.41
N PHE A 6 34.20 -42.70 0.57
CA PHE A 6 32.81 -42.29 0.77
C PHE A 6 32.09 -43.25 1.71
N LEU A 7 31.53 -42.71 2.78
CA LEU A 7 30.65 -43.45 3.68
C LEU A 7 29.22 -43.28 3.18
N ILE A 8 28.62 -44.38 2.72
CA ILE A 8 27.21 -44.46 2.36
C ILE A 8 26.47 -44.89 3.62
N LEU A 9 25.58 -43.98 4.13
CA LEU A 9 24.60 -44.37 5.15
C LEU A 9 23.28 -44.68 4.44
N ASN A 10 22.90 -45.93 4.45
CA ASN A 10 21.55 -46.38 4.09
C ASN A 10 20.59 -46.04 5.24
N LEU A 11 19.51 -45.32 4.95
CA LEU A 11 18.32 -45.29 5.79
C LEU A 11 17.13 -45.80 4.96
N THR A 12 16.68 -46.97 5.35
CA THR A 12 15.52 -47.68 4.84
C THR A 12 14.24 -47.06 5.35
N GLY A 13 13.33 -46.76 4.41
CA GLY A 13 11.91 -47.07 4.50
C GLY A 13 10.99 -46.17 5.32
N ILE A 14 10.26 -45.27 4.66
CA ILE A 14 8.82 -45.09 4.90
C ILE A 14 8.21 -44.77 3.53
N ILE A 15 7.42 -45.68 3.02
CA ILE A 15 6.63 -45.52 1.82
C ILE A 15 5.35 -44.79 2.25
N PHE A 16 5.17 -43.54 1.84
CA PHE A 16 3.85 -42.89 1.80
C PHE A 16 3.31 -42.95 0.37
N LEU A 17 2.21 -43.64 0.24
CA LEU A 17 1.40 -43.72 -0.97
C LEU A 17 0.83 -42.32 -1.25
N PHE A 18 1.35 -41.57 -2.24
CA PHE A 18 0.67 -40.46 -2.84
C PHE A 18 0.00 -40.94 -4.12
N GLY A 19 -1.34 -40.86 -4.10
CA GLY A 19 -2.17 -41.11 -5.25
C GLY A 19 -1.86 -40.08 -6.35
N LEU A 20 -1.56 -40.58 -7.54
CA LEU A 20 -1.46 -39.81 -8.78
C LEU A 20 -2.83 -39.21 -9.11
N ILE A 21 -2.98 -37.90 -8.95
CA ILE A 21 -3.98 -37.12 -9.67
C ILE A 21 -3.22 -36.32 -10.71
N SER A 22 -3.36 -36.77 -11.96
CA SER A 22 -2.91 -36.03 -13.15
C SER A 22 -3.82 -34.83 -13.35
N GLY A 23 -3.41 -33.66 -12.87
CA GLY A 23 -4.00 -32.37 -13.21
C GLY A 23 -3.12 -31.64 -14.20
N ALA A 24 -3.67 -31.25 -15.32
CA ALA A 24 -3.01 -30.45 -16.33
C ALA A 24 -2.49 -29.15 -15.72
N PHE A 25 -1.22 -28.84 -15.90
CA PHE A 25 -0.66 -27.54 -15.56
C PHE A 25 -1.20 -26.51 -16.59
N ALA A 26 -2.26 -25.81 -16.19
CA ALA A 26 -2.59 -24.52 -16.77
C ALA A 26 -1.67 -23.49 -16.11
N GLN A 27 -1.07 -22.65 -16.93
CA GLN A 27 -0.27 -21.50 -16.51
C GLN A 27 -1.24 -20.50 -15.86
N GLU A 28 -1.35 -20.54 -14.53
CA GLU A 28 -2.21 -19.65 -13.76
C GLU A 28 -1.43 -18.38 -13.41
N SER A 29 -2.06 -17.26 -13.76
CA SER A 29 -1.62 -15.89 -13.42
C SER A 29 -1.40 -15.74 -11.91
N GLY A 30 -0.52 -14.79 -11.51
CA GLY A 30 -0.11 -14.55 -10.11
C GLY A 30 -1.24 -14.35 -9.08
N GLU A 31 -2.49 -14.15 -9.53
CA GLU A 31 -3.68 -14.04 -8.68
C GLU A 31 -3.98 -15.28 -7.82
N GLN A 32 -3.55 -16.46 -8.25
CA GLN A 32 -3.85 -17.71 -7.53
C GLN A 32 -2.91 -17.95 -6.34
N TYR A 33 -1.71 -17.35 -6.35
CA TYR A 33 -0.74 -17.52 -5.25
C TYR A 33 -1.19 -16.79 -3.98
N VAL A 34 -1.84 -15.66 -4.11
CA VAL A 34 -2.35 -14.86 -2.98
C VAL A 34 -3.56 -15.53 -2.32
N ARG A 35 -4.35 -16.30 -3.08
CA ARG A 35 -5.53 -17.03 -2.56
C ARG A 35 -5.18 -18.16 -1.59
N ASN A 36 -4.04 -18.81 -1.73
CA ASN A 36 -3.75 -20.06 -1.02
C ASN A 36 -3.20 -19.90 0.39
N GLU A 37 -2.58 -18.78 0.75
CA GLU A 37 -2.04 -18.58 2.09
C GLU A 37 -3.06 -18.19 3.16
N TRP A 38 -4.22 -17.65 2.75
CA TRP A 38 -5.29 -17.20 3.67
C TRP A 38 -6.41 -18.23 3.88
N ASN A 39 -6.43 -19.33 3.13
CA ASN A 39 -7.45 -20.37 3.21
C ASN A 39 -7.41 -21.22 4.51
N PHE A 40 -6.52 -20.94 5.46
CA PHE A 40 -6.49 -21.66 6.74
C PHE A 40 -7.46 -21.10 7.79
N ILE A 41 -8.11 -19.98 7.52
CA ILE A 41 -9.21 -19.49 8.37
C ILE A 41 -10.39 -19.24 7.45
N ASP A 42 -11.03 -20.33 7.03
CA ASP A 42 -12.35 -20.30 6.40
C ASP A 42 -13.41 -19.93 7.47
N GLN A 43 -13.47 -18.65 7.78
CA GLN A 43 -14.65 -18.03 8.34
C GLN A 43 -15.08 -16.96 7.34
N SER A 44 -15.77 -17.40 6.29
CA SER A 44 -16.52 -16.50 5.42
C SER A 44 -17.52 -15.75 6.29
N MET A 45 -17.12 -14.55 6.73
CA MET A 45 -18.03 -13.68 7.47
C MET A 45 -19.10 -13.21 6.49
N ASP A 46 -20.36 -13.51 6.76
CA ASP A 46 -21.49 -13.03 5.97
C ASP A 46 -21.69 -11.52 6.22
N VAL A 47 -20.99 -10.71 5.42
CA VAL A 47 -21.06 -9.25 5.53
C VAL A 47 -22.39 -8.66 5.03
N SER A 48 -23.22 -9.47 4.36
CA SER A 48 -24.54 -9.03 3.88
C SER A 48 -25.51 -8.68 5.02
N ARG A 49 -25.24 -9.18 6.24
CA ARG A 49 -26.05 -8.95 7.44
C ARG A 49 -25.54 -7.82 8.32
N GLY A 50 -24.47 -7.13 7.90
CA GLY A 50 -23.83 -6.09 8.70
C GLY A 50 -22.96 -6.64 9.82
N ILE A 51 -22.65 -5.80 10.81
CA ILE A 51 -21.83 -6.19 11.97
C ILE A 51 -22.59 -7.19 12.84
N PRO A 52 -21.99 -8.35 13.20
CA PRO A 52 -22.61 -9.32 14.12
C PRO A 52 -22.99 -8.69 15.47
N GLU A 53 -24.11 -9.14 16.05
CA GLU A 53 -24.60 -8.63 17.35
C GLU A 53 -23.59 -8.92 18.48
N ASP A 54 -22.86 -10.02 18.41
CA ASP A 54 -21.86 -10.45 19.38
C ASP A 54 -20.44 -9.95 19.06
N ALA A 55 -20.29 -9.08 18.03
CA ALA A 55 -18.98 -8.50 17.69
C ALA A 55 -18.41 -7.72 18.87
N GLY A 56 -17.13 -8.01 19.16
CA GLY A 56 -16.35 -7.35 20.20
C GLY A 56 -15.33 -6.32 19.65
N GLY A 57 -14.49 -5.82 20.54
CA GLY A 57 -13.37 -4.96 20.18
C GLY A 57 -13.78 -3.67 19.45
N VAL A 58 -13.01 -3.30 18.42
CA VAL A 58 -13.29 -2.11 17.59
C VAL A 58 -14.57 -2.31 16.78
N LEU A 59 -14.79 -3.50 16.22
CA LEU A 59 -15.98 -3.80 15.41
C LEU A 59 -17.29 -3.59 16.21
N GLY A 60 -17.33 -4.07 17.47
CA GLY A 60 -18.46 -3.83 18.36
C GLY A 60 -18.64 -2.33 18.66
N ARG A 61 -17.55 -1.58 18.90
CA ARG A 61 -17.63 -0.13 19.12
C ARG A 61 -18.14 0.64 17.89
N ILE A 62 -17.79 0.22 16.68
CA ILE A 62 -18.31 0.79 15.43
C ILE A 62 -19.83 0.60 15.37
N ARG A 63 -20.32 -0.63 15.63
CA ARG A 63 -21.75 -0.94 15.69
C ARG A 63 -22.48 -0.03 16.68
N ASP A 64 -21.99 0.04 17.91
CA ASP A 64 -22.64 0.78 19.00
C ASP A 64 -22.67 2.29 18.76
N ARG A 65 -21.61 2.84 18.16
CA ARG A 65 -21.49 4.25 17.76
C ARG A 65 -22.23 4.55 16.45
N ARG A 66 -22.48 3.53 15.61
CA ARG A 66 -23.05 3.63 14.27
C ARG A 66 -22.23 4.50 13.31
N THR A 67 -20.93 4.51 13.50
CA THR A 67 -20.00 5.30 12.68
C THR A 67 -18.68 4.54 12.54
N LEU A 68 -18.20 4.42 11.29
CA LEU A 68 -16.85 3.97 10.94
C LEU A 68 -15.97 5.19 10.73
N ARG A 69 -14.89 5.32 11.49
CA ARG A 69 -13.90 6.40 11.34
C ARG A 69 -12.70 5.89 10.60
N VAL A 70 -12.41 6.50 9.45
CA VAL A 70 -11.31 6.11 8.56
C VAL A 70 -10.28 7.23 8.49
N ALA A 71 -9.04 6.90 8.90
CA ALA A 71 -7.88 7.77 8.74
C ALA A 71 -7.35 7.70 7.31
N THR A 72 -7.05 8.85 6.71
CA THR A 72 -6.47 8.95 5.37
C THR A 72 -5.63 10.22 5.23
N GLU A 73 -4.62 10.19 4.36
CA GLU A 73 -3.90 11.37 3.88
C GLU A 73 -4.43 11.70 2.48
N PRO A 74 -5.31 12.73 2.34
CA PRO A 74 -6.08 12.92 1.11
C PRO A 74 -5.34 13.75 0.05
N TYR A 75 -4.09 13.37 -0.25
CA TYR A 75 -3.23 14.04 -1.24
C TYR A 75 -2.51 13.04 -2.15
N PHE A 76 -3.10 11.85 -2.35
CA PHE A 76 -2.54 10.78 -3.15
C PHE A 76 -3.52 10.30 -4.25
N PRO A 77 -3.79 11.14 -5.29
CA PRO A 77 -4.65 10.75 -6.39
C PRO A 77 -4.04 9.60 -7.21
N PRO A 78 -4.86 8.68 -7.73
CA PRO A 78 -6.31 8.69 -7.72
C PRO A 78 -6.95 7.94 -6.53
N GLN A 79 -6.17 7.46 -5.56
CA GLN A 79 -6.67 6.64 -4.46
C GLN A 79 -7.41 7.46 -3.42
N GLU A 80 -6.82 8.56 -2.92
CA GLU A 80 -7.46 9.49 -1.99
C GLU A 80 -7.00 10.93 -2.24
N PHE A 81 -7.96 11.81 -2.51
CA PHE A 81 -7.67 13.22 -2.77
C PHE A 81 -8.85 14.14 -2.47
N ILE A 82 -8.59 15.45 -2.55
CA ILE A 82 -9.59 16.49 -2.29
C ILE A 82 -10.15 17.03 -3.61
N ASP A 83 -11.44 16.83 -3.83
CA ASP A 83 -12.20 17.54 -4.84
C ASP A 83 -12.59 18.92 -4.29
N SER A 84 -11.87 19.95 -4.70
CA SER A 84 -12.07 21.33 -4.26
C SER A 84 -13.42 21.95 -4.69
N THR A 85 -14.14 21.31 -5.61
CA THR A 85 -15.47 21.73 -6.06
C THR A 85 -16.58 21.29 -5.10
N LYS A 86 -16.28 20.33 -4.19
CA LYS A 86 -17.21 19.80 -3.22
C LYS A 86 -16.95 20.34 -1.81
N VAL A 87 -17.93 20.21 -0.93
CA VAL A 87 -17.85 20.68 0.46
C VAL A 87 -18.12 19.58 1.48
N GLY A 88 -17.65 19.76 2.70
CA GLY A 88 -17.82 18.81 3.79
C GLY A 88 -17.10 17.49 3.51
N SER A 89 -17.65 16.37 3.99
CA SER A 89 -17.08 15.03 3.79
C SER A 89 -17.07 14.59 2.32
N LYS A 90 -17.95 15.11 1.50
CA LYS A 90 -18.02 14.79 0.06
C LYS A 90 -16.82 15.26 -0.76
N ARG A 91 -15.98 16.13 -0.19
CA ARG A 91 -14.75 16.57 -0.85
C ARG A 91 -13.66 15.51 -0.89
N PHE A 92 -13.71 14.53 0.01
CA PHE A 92 -12.76 13.42 0.02
C PHE A 92 -13.24 12.38 -0.99
N VAL A 93 -12.47 12.18 -2.04
CA VAL A 93 -12.80 11.34 -3.19
C VAL A 93 -11.62 10.44 -3.55
N GLY A 94 -11.85 9.46 -4.42
CA GLY A 94 -10.84 8.51 -4.87
C GLY A 94 -11.28 7.07 -4.62
N SER A 95 -10.57 6.12 -5.22
CA SER A 95 -10.93 4.70 -5.13
C SER A 95 -10.92 4.17 -3.70
N ASP A 96 -10.01 4.63 -2.85
CA ASP A 96 -9.95 4.28 -1.43
C ASP A 96 -11.14 4.84 -0.64
N MET A 97 -11.65 6.00 -1.05
CA MET A 97 -12.83 6.60 -0.41
C MET A 97 -14.12 5.86 -0.79
N GLU A 98 -14.23 5.38 -2.04
CA GLU A 98 -15.32 4.51 -2.47
C GLU A 98 -15.28 3.16 -1.74
N LEU A 99 -14.08 2.59 -1.58
CA LEU A 99 -13.89 1.37 -0.78
C LEU A 99 -14.28 1.58 0.69
N ALA A 100 -13.86 2.70 1.30
CA ALA A 100 -14.23 3.06 2.66
C ALA A 100 -15.76 3.20 2.82
N GLN A 101 -16.43 3.81 1.84
CA GLN A 101 -17.89 3.95 1.82
C GLN A 101 -18.56 2.58 1.73
N LEU A 102 -18.11 1.70 0.84
CA LEU A 102 -18.67 0.36 0.73
C LEU A 102 -18.50 -0.44 2.04
N ILE A 103 -17.34 -0.35 2.69
CA ILE A 103 -17.14 -1.02 3.99
C ILE A 103 -18.13 -0.50 5.02
N ALA A 104 -18.34 0.82 5.11
CA ALA A 104 -19.33 1.41 6.03
C ALA A 104 -20.76 0.97 5.69
N ASP A 105 -21.12 0.90 4.41
CA ASP A 105 -22.43 0.44 3.94
C ASP A 105 -22.68 -1.04 4.30
N ARG A 106 -21.67 -1.90 4.13
CA ARG A 106 -21.74 -3.32 4.54
C ARG A 106 -21.85 -3.47 6.06
N MET A 107 -21.25 -2.56 6.82
CA MET A 107 -21.39 -2.47 8.28
C MET A 107 -22.75 -1.92 8.72
N GLY A 108 -23.51 -1.26 7.85
CA GLY A 108 -24.77 -0.58 8.16
C GLY A 108 -24.57 0.65 9.04
N VAL A 109 -23.46 1.38 8.85
CA VAL A 109 -23.07 2.56 9.63
C VAL A 109 -22.70 3.75 8.74
N THR A 110 -22.57 4.93 9.34
CA THR A 110 -22.12 6.13 8.62
C THR A 110 -20.60 6.14 8.51
N LEU A 111 -20.06 6.57 7.35
CA LEU A 111 -18.63 6.82 7.18
C LEU A 111 -18.26 8.21 7.70
N GLU A 112 -17.18 8.30 8.46
CA GLU A 112 -16.49 9.53 8.85
C GLU A 112 -15.04 9.47 8.37
N ILE A 113 -14.68 10.30 7.39
CA ILE A 113 -13.30 10.46 6.92
C ILE A 113 -12.58 11.44 7.84
N VAL A 114 -11.45 11.02 8.39
CA VAL A 114 -10.58 11.80 9.28
C VAL A 114 -9.26 12.07 8.56
N PRO A 115 -9.13 13.25 7.90
CA PRO A 115 -7.92 13.59 7.17
C PRO A 115 -6.78 13.95 8.12
N MET A 116 -5.57 13.52 7.78
CA MET A 116 -4.35 13.82 8.56
C MET A 116 -3.09 13.63 7.69
N ASP A 117 -1.94 14.02 8.21
CA ASP A 117 -0.65 13.71 7.57
C ASP A 117 -0.40 12.19 7.54
N PHE A 118 0.26 11.70 6.48
CA PHE A 118 0.48 10.25 6.29
C PHE A 118 1.13 9.58 7.51
N SER A 119 2.09 10.26 8.15
CA SER A 119 2.78 9.75 9.34
C SER A 119 1.87 9.58 10.58
N GLU A 120 0.69 10.20 10.58
CA GLU A 120 -0.29 10.13 11.68
C GLU A 120 -1.35 9.05 11.44
N VAL A 121 -1.52 8.62 10.18
CA VAL A 121 -2.58 7.69 9.76
C VAL A 121 -2.57 6.41 10.61
N LEU A 122 -1.42 5.76 10.76
CA LEU A 122 -1.30 4.55 11.56
C LEU A 122 -1.35 4.84 13.08
N ALA A 123 -0.77 5.95 13.53
CA ALA A 123 -0.79 6.34 14.94
C ALA A 123 -2.21 6.56 15.46
N SER A 124 -3.12 7.07 14.62
CA SER A 124 -4.53 7.26 14.94
C SER A 124 -5.26 5.99 15.40
N LEU A 125 -4.81 4.82 14.92
CA LEU A 125 -5.32 3.52 15.33
C LEU A 125 -4.92 3.17 16.78
N ASP A 126 -3.67 3.46 17.13
CA ASP A 126 -3.16 3.22 18.49
C ASP A 126 -3.85 4.12 19.49
N GLU A 127 -4.10 5.37 19.12
CA GLU A 127 -4.81 6.38 19.91
C GLU A 127 -6.32 6.13 19.98
N ASN A 128 -6.86 5.21 19.19
CA ASN A 128 -8.28 4.92 19.02
C ASN A 128 -9.11 6.14 18.54
N THR A 129 -8.49 7.07 17.84
CA THR A 129 -9.14 8.20 17.20
C THR A 129 -9.80 7.77 15.90
N CYS A 130 -9.21 6.78 15.19
CA CYS A 130 -9.78 6.11 14.03
C CYS A 130 -9.93 4.60 14.26
N ASP A 131 -10.71 3.95 13.40
CA ASP A 131 -11.00 2.52 13.46
C ASP A 131 -10.23 1.73 12.41
N LEU A 132 -10.12 2.31 11.21
CA LEU A 132 -9.35 1.81 10.07
C LEU A 132 -8.44 2.91 9.52
N ALA A 133 -7.34 2.51 8.93
CA ALA A 133 -6.49 3.33 8.08
C ALA A 133 -6.60 2.82 6.64
N ILE A 134 -7.06 3.69 5.72
CA ILE A 134 -7.17 3.44 4.28
C ILE A 134 -6.51 4.63 3.59
N SER A 135 -5.31 4.43 3.07
CA SER A 135 -4.46 5.49 2.52
C SER A 135 -3.30 4.89 1.72
N ALA A 136 -3.61 4.13 0.68
CA ALA A 136 -2.63 3.49 -0.20
C ALA A 136 -1.47 2.81 0.57
N LEU A 137 -1.79 2.12 1.68
CA LEU A 137 -0.78 1.60 2.60
C LEU A 137 -0.08 0.38 2.04
N SER A 138 1.12 0.52 1.53
CA SER A 138 1.96 -0.59 1.11
C SER A 138 2.25 -1.55 2.28
N PHE A 139 2.42 -2.83 1.98
CA PHE A 139 2.89 -3.80 2.96
C PHE A 139 4.34 -3.50 3.36
N VAL A 140 4.57 -3.35 4.66
CA VAL A 140 5.90 -3.26 5.26
C VAL A 140 5.96 -4.22 6.45
N PRO A 141 6.98 -5.07 6.59
CA PRO A 141 7.07 -6.05 7.69
C PRO A 141 6.89 -5.44 9.08
N SER A 142 7.42 -4.22 9.31
CA SER A 142 7.25 -3.49 10.57
C SER A 142 5.79 -3.10 10.81
N ARG A 143 5.03 -2.71 9.77
CA ARG A 143 3.59 -2.45 9.88
C ARG A 143 2.82 -3.72 10.24
N ALA A 144 3.11 -4.84 9.58
CA ALA A 144 2.46 -6.12 9.86
C ALA A 144 2.72 -6.64 11.29
N SER A 145 3.86 -6.30 11.88
CA SER A 145 4.15 -6.63 13.28
C SER A 145 3.34 -5.79 14.27
N SER A 146 3.04 -4.53 13.93
CA SER A 146 2.41 -3.53 14.82
C SER A 146 0.91 -3.40 14.63
N TYR A 147 0.38 -3.70 13.46
CA TYR A 147 -1.03 -3.56 13.07
C TYR A 147 -1.58 -4.85 12.50
N GLU A 148 -2.90 -5.01 12.49
CA GLU A 148 -3.56 -6.00 11.64
C GLU A 148 -3.75 -5.41 10.25
N LEU A 149 -3.25 -6.11 9.23
CA LEU A 149 -3.37 -5.69 7.83
C LEU A 149 -4.38 -6.59 7.09
N SER A 150 -5.15 -6.00 6.19
CA SER A 150 -6.00 -6.73 5.27
C SER A 150 -5.18 -7.49 4.23
N LYS A 151 -5.83 -8.30 3.40
CA LYS A 151 -5.29 -8.72 2.10
C LYS A 151 -5.05 -7.50 1.21
N GLY A 152 -4.19 -7.64 0.18
CA GLY A 152 -4.00 -6.60 -0.82
C GLY A 152 -5.27 -6.36 -1.63
N TYR A 153 -5.55 -5.10 -1.95
CA TYR A 153 -6.72 -4.72 -2.73
C TYR A 153 -6.38 -3.97 -4.02
N TYR A 154 -5.24 -3.30 -4.07
CA TYR A 154 -4.72 -2.67 -5.29
C TYR A 154 -3.31 -3.17 -5.56
N PHE A 155 -3.08 -3.61 -6.78
CA PHE A 155 -1.79 -4.08 -7.26
C PHE A 155 -1.43 -3.26 -8.49
N SER A 156 -0.49 -2.36 -8.33
CA SER A 156 0.00 -1.55 -9.43
C SER A 156 0.58 -2.43 -10.55
N GLY A 157 0.56 -1.93 -11.79
CA GLY A 157 0.99 -2.68 -12.97
C GLY A 157 2.50 -2.98 -13.04
N ASP A 158 2.95 -3.53 -14.16
CA ASP A 158 4.35 -3.96 -14.38
C ASP A 158 5.39 -2.84 -14.23
N ASN A 159 4.99 -1.58 -14.36
CA ASN A 159 5.86 -0.40 -14.18
C ASN A 159 5.81 0.17 -12.76
N ALA A 160 5.08 -0.47 -11.87
CA ALA A 160 4.97 -0.04 -10.48
C ALA A 160 6.24 -0.37 -9.70
N GLY A 161 6.51 0.47 -8.74
CA GLY A 161 7.67 0.32 -7.86
C GLY A 161 8.07 1.65 -7.25
N ASN A 162 9.25 1.64 -6.68
CA ASN A 162 9.81 2.84 -6.07
C ASN A 162 11.05 3.23 -6.86
N GLY A 163 11.29 4.52 -7.00
CA GLY A 163 12.39 5.03 -7.79
C GLY A 163 13.00 6.29 -7.19
N ILE A 164 14.13 6.70 -7.75
CA ILE A 164 14.75 7.97 -7.41
C ILE A 164 14.31 9.03 -8.41
N LEU A 165 13.75 10.10 -7.87
CA LEU A 165 13.39 11.33 -8.59
C LEU A 165 14.47 12.38 -8.37
N VAL A 166 14.90 13.03 -9.47
CA VAL A 166 15.90 14.11 -9.49
C VAL A 166 15.47 15.22 -10.43
N ARG A 167 16.14 16.37 -10.37
CA ARG A 167 16.03 17.37 -11.45
C ARG A 167 16.69 16.84 -12.72
N THR A 168 16.08 17.08 -13.87
CA THR A 168 16.59 16.64 -15.19
C THR A 168 18.03 17.12 -15.45
N GLU A 169 18.37 18.34 -15.02
CA GLU A 169 19.73 18.90 -15.16
C GLU A 169 20.79 18.20 -14.30
N ASP A 170 20.36 17.43 -13.31
CA ASP A 170 21.22 16.74 -12.36
C ASP A 170 21.38 15.23 -12.66
N GLN A 171 20.70 14.69 -13.67
CA GLN A 171 20.64 13.26 -13.97
C GLN A 171 22.02 12.59 -14.05
N ASP A 172 22.97 13.25 -14.72
CA ASP A 172 24.32 12.71 -14.94
C ASP A 172 25.18 12.70 -13.66
N LYS A 173 24.68 13.28 -12.55
CA LYS A 173 25.36 13.29 -11.25
C LYS A 173 25.10 12.05 -10.41
N PHE A 174 24.15 11.19 -10.84
CA PHE A 174 23.68 10.04 -10.09
C PHE A 174 23.80 8.77 -10.94
N THR A 175 24.94 8.11 -10.87
CA THR A 175 25.24 6.88 -11.61
C THR A 175 25.46 5.67 -10.70
N ALA A 176 25.75 5.93 -9.42
CA ALA A 176 25.97 4.92 -8.39
C ALA A 176 25.45 5.40 -7.03
N ILE A 177 25.25 4.48 -6.10
CA ILE A 177 24.74 4.81 -4.73
C ILE A 177 25.70 5.76 -4.00
N GLU A 178 26.99 5.67 -4.27
CA GLU A 178 28.03 6.52 -3.68
C GLU A 178 27.86 8.01 -4.04
N ASP A 179 27.22 8.30 -5.18
CA ASP A 179 26.98 9.68 -5.64
C ASP A 179 26.02 10.46 -4.74
N PHE A 180 25.27 9.76 -3.89
CA PHE A 180 24.36 10.35 -2.92
C PHE A 180 25.04 10.76 -1.60
N SER A 181 26.32 10.42 -1.42
CA SER A 181 27.02 10.57 -0.13
C SER A 181 27.13 12.00 0.39
N ASP A 182 27.14 13.00 -0.50
CA ASP A 182 27.20 14.42 -0.18
C ASP A 182 25.88 15.16 -0.49
N LYS A 183 24.80 14.43 -0.78
CA LYS A 183 23.51 14.97 -1.21
C LYS A 183 22.50 15.07 -0.05
N THR A 184 21.59 16.02 -0.19
CA THR A 184 20.39 16.09 0.62
C THR A 184 19.30 15.25 -0.06
N ILE A 185 18.92 14.15 0.59
CA ILE A 185 17.92 13.21 0.09
C ILE A 185 16.61 13.36 0.85
N ALA A 186 15.50 12.89 0.26
CA ALA A 186 14.21 12.99 0.90
C ALA A 186 13.27 11.82 0.59
N ALA A 187 12.24 11.69 1.42
CA ALA A 187 11.06 10.87 1.21
C ALA A 187 9.89 11.43 2.03
N GLN A 188 8.68 10.93 1.77
CA GLN A 188 7.54 11.19 2.62
C GLN A 188 7.68 10.44 3.96
N ARG A 189 7.41 11.11 5.06
CA ARG A 189 7.53 10.56 6.43
C ARG A 189 6.56 9.40 6.64
N GLY A 190 7.07 8.30 7.23
CA GLY A 190 6.29 7.10 7.53
C GLY A 190 5.96 6.23 6.32
N SER A 191 6.42 6.59 5.12
CA SER A 191 6.17 5.85 3.89
C SER A 191 7.08 4.64 3.73
N LEU A 192 6.76 3.77 2.77
CA LEU A 192 7.65 2.72 2.29
C LEU A 192 8.94 3.32 1.71
N GLN A 193 8.81 4.46 1.01
CA GLN A 193 9.92 5.17 0.37
C GLN A 193 10.94 5.66 1.40
N GLU A 194 10.50 6.10 2.59
CA GLU A 194 11.42 6.43 3.69
C GLU A 194 12.24 5.22 4.11
N SER A 195 11.60 4.05 4.26
CA SER A 195 12.30 2.81 4.63
C SER A 195 13.29 2.38 3.57
N LEU A 196 12.87 2.37 2.29
CA LEU A 196 13.73 2.01 1.16
C LEU A 196 14.93 2.95 1.03
N MET A 197 14.72 4.26 1.22
CA MET A 197 15.81 5.23 1.21
C MET A 197 16.82 4.94 2.32
N ALA A 198 16.35 4.70 3.54
CA ALA A 198 17.22 4.42 4.68
C ALA A 198 17.99 3.09 4.53
N GLU A 199 17.39 2.08 3.91
CA GLU A 199 18.00 0.77 3.71
C GLU A 199 19.03 0.75 2.58
N ASN A 200 18.77 1.47 1.49
CA ASN A 200 19.59 1.38 0.27
C ASN A 200 20.64 2.49 0.16
N PHE A 201 20.48 3.61 0.85
CA PHE A 201 21.39 4.75 0.81
C PHE A 201 22.04 4.98 2.19
N PRO A 202 23.15 4.27 2.50
CA PRO A 202 23.73 4.28 3.86
C PRO A 202 24.48 5.56 4.20
N VAL A 203 24.88 6.36 3.19
CA VAL A 203 25.66 7.60 3.37
C VAL A 203 25.03 8.72 2.54
N TYR A 204 24.69 9.80 3.22
CA TYR A 204 24.13 11.03 2.65
C TYR A 204 24.53 12.23 3.51
N LYS A 205 24.39 13.44 2.97
CA LYS A 205 24.61 14.67 3.73
C LYS A 205 23.50 14.93 4.74
N GLU A 206 22.26 14.81 4.28
CA GLU A 206 21.05 15.05 5.09
C GLU A 206 19.88 14.21 4.53
N PHE A 207 19.00 13.71 5.42
CA PHE A 207 17.77 13.06 5.04
C PHE A 207 16.57 13.84 5.58
N ILE A 208 15.84 14.51 4.69
CA ILE A 208 14.67 15.32 5.02
C ILE A 208 13.40 14.48 4.79
N ARG A 209 12.46 14.58 5.72
CA ARG A 209 11.17 13.88 5.71
C ARG A 209 10.06 14.90 5.62
N PHE A 210 9.27 14.84 4.54
CA PHE A 210 8.14 15.71 4.29
C PHE A 210 6.81 15.08 4.71
N SER A 211 5.78 15.88 4.90
CA SER A 211 4.45 15.40 5.30
C SER A 211 3.69 14.75 4.14
N SER A 212 3.92 15.21 2.91
CA SER A 212 3.26 14.69 1.70
C SER A 212 4.23 14.45 0.56
N ALA A 213 3.83 13.63 -0.43
CA ALA A 213 4.58 13.43 -1.67
C ALA A 213 4.68 14.75 -2.47
N GLN A 214 3.62 15.57 -2.48
CA GLN A 214 3.61 16.87 -3.13
C GLN A 214 4.72 17.78 -2.61
N GLU A 215 4.89 17.87 -1.28
CA GLU A 215 5.98 18.67 -0.68
C GLU A 215 7.36 18.17 -1.08
N VAL A 216 7.53 16.86 -1.29
CA VAL A 216 8.79 16.26 -1.79
C VAL A 216 9.08 16.77 -3.20
N TYR A 217 8.10 16.74 -4.10
CA TYR A 217 8.26 17.20 -5.49
C TYR A 217 8.59 18.69 -5.54
N GLU A 218 7.85 19.52 -4.82
CA GLU A 218 8.09 20.95 -4.73
C GLU A 218 9.47 21.30 -4.14
N ALA A 219 9.91 20.53 -3.13
CA ALA A 219 11.23 20.73 -2.54
C ALA A 219 12.36 20.40 -3.53
N LEU A 220 12.17 19.38 -4.37
CA LEU A 220 13.13 19.00 -5.41
C LEU A 220 13.20 20.03 -6.52
N GLU A 221 12.06 20.53 -7.03
CA GLU A 221 11.97 21.59 -8.04
C GLU A 221 12.62 22.89 -7.57
N ASN A 222 12.41 23.24 -6.29
CA ASN A 222 12.98 24.44 -5.69
C ASN A 222 14.45 24.29 -5.26
N GLY A 223 15.09 23.14 -5.53
CA GLY A 223 16.50 22.89 -5.20
C GLY A 223 16.79 22.80 -3.70
N LYS A 224 15.78 22.55 -2.87
CA LYS A 224 15.95 22.34 -1.42
C LYS A 224 16.54 20.98 -1.09
N ILE A 225 16.32 20.00 -1.97
CA ILE A 225 16.86 18.64 -1.91
C ILE A 225 17.48 18.29 -3.25
N ASP A 226 18.33 17.27 -3.27
CA ASP A 226 19.04 16.83 -4.48
C ASP A 226 18.36 15.62 -5.13
N ALA A 227 17.80 14.72 -4.33
CA ALA A 227 17.13 13.49 -4.79
C ALA A 227 16.03 13.05 -3.80
N ALA A 228 15.05 12.32 -4.30
CA ALA A 228 13.99 11.77 -3.48
C ALA A 228 13.65 10.33 -3.87
N MET A 229 13.36 9.48 -2.88
CA MET A 229 12.71 8.19 -3.10
C MET A 229 11.21 8.43 -3.19
N VAL A 230 10.60 7.97 -4.28
CA VAL A 230 9.19 8.20 -4.61
C VAL A 230 8.54 6.92 -5.13
N ASP A 231 7.20 6.87 -5.07
CA ASP A 231 6.42 5.94 -5.88
C ASP A 231 6.50 6.35 -7.35
N ILE A 232 6.82 5.40 -8.24
CA ILE A 232 7.07 5.69 -9.66
C ILE A 232 5.80 6.16 -10.36
N GLU A 233 4.66 5.52 -10.09
CA GLU A 233 3.39 5.79 -10.77
C GLU A 233 2.89 7.20 -10.42
N THR A 234 2.94 7.55 -9.13
CA THR A 234 2.53 8.87 -8.64
C THR A 234 3.47 9.97 -9.12
N ALA A 235 4.80 9.72 -9.09
CA ALA A 235 5.77 10.67 -9.59
C ALA A 235 5.65 10.89 -11.09
N GLN A 236 5.40 9.82 -11.87
CA GLN A 236 5.18 9.94 -13.31
C GLN A 236 3.91 10.75 -13.61
N SER A 237 2.82 10.53 -12.85
CA SER A 237 1.61 11.35 -12.97
C SER A 237 1.89 12.82 -12.72
N TYR A 238 2.72 13.16 -11.74
CA TYR A 238 3.13 14.54 -11.48
C TYR A 238 3.94 15.12 -12.64
N ILE A 239 4.94 14.39 -13.16
CA ILE A 239 5.77 14.79 -14.29
C ILE A 239 4.91 15.05 -15.54
N ASP A 240 3.96 14.18 -15.83
CA ASP A 240 3.14 14.25 -17.05
C ASP A 240 2.16 15.44 -17.03
N LYS A 241 1.74 15.90 -15.85
CA LYS A 241 0.82 17.03 -15.70
C LYS A 241 1.50 18.39 -15.81
N GLU A 242 2.64 18.50 -15.18
CA GLU A 242 3.37 19.76 -15.12
C GLU A 242 4.13 19.99 -16.43
N THR A 243 3.46 20.61 -17.41
CA THR A 243 4.12 21.02 -18.67
C THR A 243 5.29 21.95 -18.35
N GLY A 244 6.50 21.37 -18.27
CA GLY A 244 7.72 22.12 -18.00
C GLY A 244 8.37 21.77 -16.66
N THR A 245 7.89 20.77 -15.94
CA THR A 245 8.64 20.24 -14.79
C THR A 245 10.04 19.78 -15.25
N ALA A 246 11.03 20.17 -14.50
CA ALA A 246 12.41 19.77 -14.72
C ALA A 246 12.78 18.54 -13.89
N LEU A 247 11.79 17.68 -13.56
CA LEU A 247 11.99 16.44 -12.80
C LEU A 247 12.02 15.23 -13.71
N MET A 248 12.75 14.20 -13.29
CA MET A 248 12.79 12.90 -13.95
C MET A 248 13.08 11.77 -12.98
N LEU A 249 12.54 10.61 -13.26
CA LEU A 249 12.91 9.36 -12.61
C LEU A 249 14.21 8.81 -13.20
N LEU A 250 15.12 8.36 -12.33
CA LEU A 250 16.37 7.72 -12.74
C LEU A 250 16.09 6.24 -13.08
N PRO A 251 16.30 5.80 -14.33
CA PRO A 251 15.98 4.43 -14.75
C PRO A 251 16.80 3.36 -14.03
N GLU A 252 18.02 3.71 -13.60
CA GLU A 252 18.97 2.81 -12.96
C GLU A 252 18.62 2.53 -11.47
N PHE A 253 17.80 3.38 -10.87
CA PHE A 253 17.45 3.31 -9.45
C PHE A 253 15.97 2.98 -9.27
N GLN A 254 15.60 1.72 -9.56
CA GLN A 254 14.27 1.18 -9.35
C GLN A 254 14.30 0.11 -8.27
N PHE A 255 13.39 0.20 -7.31
CA PHE A 255 13.27 -0.69 -6.17
C PHE A 255 11.92 -1.39 -6.21
N GLN A 256 11.94 -2.68 -6.55
CA GLN A 256 10.76 -3.51 -6.62
C GLN A 256 10.54 -4.22 -5.28
N LEU A 257 9.29 -4.32 -4.85
CA LEU A 257 8.92 -5.20 -3.75
C LEU A 257 8.87 -6.64 -4.24
N GLU A 258 9.22 -7.58 -3.35
CA GLU A 258 8.93 -8.99 -3.59
C GLU A 258 7.42 -9.20 -3.74
N GLU A 259 7.01 -10.14 -4.60
CA GLU A 259 5.59 -10.39 -4.93
C GLU A 259 4.68 -10.51 -3.70
N GLN A 260 5.16 -11.16 -2.64
CA GLN A 260 4.41 -11.35 -1.40
C GLN A 260 4.13 -10.05 -0.63
N PHE A 261 4.87 -8.98 -0.91
CA PHE A 261 4.73 -7.67 -0.26
C PHE A 261 3.99 -6.66 -1.13
N LYS A 262 3.67 -7.01 -2.37
CA LYS A 262 2.89 -6.14 -3.25
C LYS A 262 1.45 -5.97 -2.77
N GLY A 263 0.83 -4.91 -3.22
CA GLY A 263 -0.56 -4.56 -2.97
C GLY A 263 -0.78 -3.69 -1.74
N ASP A 264 -1.67 -2.71 -1.91
CA ASP A 264 -2.07 -1.83 -0.82
C ASP A 264 -2.99 -2.55 0.15
N ARG A 265 -2.93 -2.15 1.41
CA ARG A 265 -3.59 -2.81 2.54
C ARG A 265 -4.39 -1.80 3.36
N ILE A 266 -5.47 -2.27 3.94
CA ILE A 266 -6.18 -1.56 5.00
C ILE A 266 -5.58 -2.00 6.32
N ALA A 267 -5.33 -1.03 7.23
CA ALA A 267 -4.81 -1.34 8.55
C ALA A 267 -5.86 -1.12 9.65
N ALA A 268 -5.80 -1.97 10.67
CA ALA A 268 -6.51 -1.82 11.93
C ALA A 268 -5.53 -1.97 13.11
N LYS A 269 -5.92 -1.50 14.28
CA LYS A 269 -5.17 -1.69 15.52
C LYS A 269 -4.86 -3.16 15.75
N LYS A 270 -3.68 -3.47 16.28
CA LYS A 270 -3.26 -4.85 16.59
C LYS A 270 -4.25 -5.57 17.48
N GLY A 271 -4.53 -6.84 17.18
CA GLY A 271 -5.49 -7.68 17.89
C GLY A 271 -6.94 -7.53 17.43
N GLN A 272 -7.25 -6.67 16.44
CA GLN A 272 -8.61 -6.46 15.94
C GLN A 272 -8.95 -7.39 14.76
N LEU A 273 -8.72 -8.69 14.92
CA LEU A 273 -8.87 -9.69 13.86
C LEU A 273 -10.31 -9.74 13.29
N GLN A 274 -11.35 -9.64 14.13
CA GLN A 274 -12.73 -9.63 13.64
C GLN A 274 -13.01 -8.48 12.67
N LEU A 275 -12.42 -7.30 12.94
CA LEU A 275 -12.57 -6.14 12.06
C LEU A 275 -11.87 -6.40 10.72
N ILE A 276 -10.66 -6.95 10.73
CA ILE A 276 -9.93 -7.28 9.49
C ILE A 276 -10.61 -8.42 8.71
N TYR A 277 -11.20 -9.40 9.39
CA TYR A 277 -11.98 -10.45 8.70
C TYR A 277 -13.20 -9.88 8.01
N PHE A 278 -13.91 -8.94 8.66
CA PHE A 278 -15.02 -8.22 8.02
C PHE A 278 -14.54 -7.45 6.78
N VAL A 279 -13.47 -6.68 6.92
CA VAL A 279 -12.85 -5.93 5.81
C VAL A 279 -12.44 -6.88 4.68
N ASN A 280 -11.78 -7.99 4.99
CA ASN A 280 -11.34 -8.97 3.98
C ASN A 280 -12.51 -9.60 3.22
N ALA A 281 -13.65 -9.86 3.89
CA ALA A 281 -14.84 -10.37 3.23
C ALA A 281 -15.45 -9.34 2.26
N VAL A 282 -15.44 -8.05 2.61
CA VAL A 282 -15.84 -6.97 1.68
C VAL A 282 -14.86 -6.87 0.51
N LEU A 283 -13.56 -6.99 0.77
CA LEU A 283 -12.54 -6.97 -0.28
C LEU A 283 -12.70 -8.15 -1.25
N ASP A 284 -13.15 -9.34 -0.79
CA ASP A 284 -13.44 -10.46 -1.70
C ASP A 284 -14.53 -10.09 -2.71
N GLU A 285 -15.64 -9.47 -2.27
CA GLU A 285 -16.71 -9.01 -3.17
C GLU A 285 -16.17 -8.00 -4.20
N VAL A 286 -15.36 -7.04 -3.77
CA VAL A 286 -14.82 -5.96 -4.60
C VAL A 286 -13.84 -6.49 -5.63
N LEU A 287 -12.94 -7.39 -5.21
CA LEU A 287 -11.90 -7.95 -6.08
C LEU A 287 -12.50 -8.95 -7.10
N GLU A 288 -13.48 -9.77 -6.68
CA GLU A 288 -14.17 -10.71 -7.57
C GLU A 288 -14.99 -10.01 -8.64
N SER A 289 -15.59 -8.86 -8.32
CA SER A 289 -16.37 -8.05 -9.26
C SER A 289 -15.51 -7.15 -10.15
N GLY A 290 -14.25 -6.88 -9.80
CA GLY A 290 -13.41 -5.90 -10.47
C GLY A 290 -13.76 -4.44 -10.14
N GLN A 291 -14.64 -4.22 -9.18
CA GLN A 291 -15.21 -2.90 -8.85
C GLN A 291 -14.15 -1.88 -8.42
N TYR A 292 -13.08 -2.31 -7.71
CA TYR A 292 -12.02 -1.37 -7.30
C TYR A 292 -11.34 -0.72 -8.50
N MET A 293 -11.05 -1.48 -9.56
CA MET A 293 -10.40 -0.94 -10.75
C MET A 293 -11.32 -0.01 -11.55
N GLU A 294 -12.64 -0.20 -11.48
CA GLU A 294 -13.60 0.75 -12.04
C GLU A 294 -13.53 2.08 -11.28
N TRP A 295 -13.59 2.05 -9.95
CA TRP A 295 -13.43 3.25 -9.12
C TRP A 295 -12.08 3.94 -9.31
N TYR A 296 -11.00 3.15 -9.42
CA TYR A 296 -9.66 3.70 -9.65
C TYR A 296 -9.61 4.49 -10.95
N LYS A 297 -10.17 3.93 -12.03
CA LYS A 297 -10.21 4.61 -13.33
C LYS A 297 -11.10 5.87 -13.32
N GLU A 298 -12.26 5.80 -12.68
CA GLU A 298 -13.15 6.96 -12.52
C GLU A 298 -12.47 8.07 -11.70
N ALA A 299 -11.76 7.69 -10.65
CA ALA A 299 -11.00 8.62 -9.81
C ALA A 299 -9.80 9.23 -10.56
N GLU A 300 -9.11 8.46 -11.42
CA GLU A 300 -8.05 8.95 -12.29
C GLU A 300 -8.57 10.01 -13.28
N ASP A 301 -9.71 9.75 -13.92
CA ASP A 301 -10.35 10.69 -14.83
C ASP A 301 -10.80 11.98 -14.09
N LEU A 302 -11.33 11.82 -12.87
CA LEU A 302 -11.71 12.96 -12.02
C LEU A 302 -10.48 13.78 -11.60
N ALA A 303 -9.42 13.14 -11.11
CA ALA A 303 -8.17 13.80 -10.72
C ALA A 303 -7.60 14.61 -11.89
N ARG A 304 -7.53 14.00 -13.07
CA ARG A 304 -7.10 14.66 -14.32
C ARG A 304 -7.98 15.88 -14.65
N SER A 305 -9.30 15.80 -14.46
CA SER A 305 -10.22 16.91 -14.72
C SER A 305 -10.04 18.09 -13.75
N LEU A 306 -9.54 17.80 -12.55
CA LEU A 306 -9.25 18.80 -11.51
C LEU A 306 -7.83 19.37 -11.60
N GLY A 307 -6.99 18.82 -12.51
CA GLY A 307 -5.60 19.20 -12.64
C GLY A 307 -4.70 18.58 -11.55
N LEU A 308 -5.13 17.43 -10.98
CA LEU A 308 -4.39 16.70 -9.94
C LEU A 308 -3.64 15.52 -10.52
#